data_7915c015daeb737cc9e16f5c723a4c93
#
_entry.id   7915c015daeb737cc9e16f5c723a4c93
#
_cell.length_a   1.000
_cell.length_b   1.000
_cell.length_c   1.000
_cell.angle_alpha   90.00
_cell.angle_beta   90.00
_cell.angle_gamma   90.00
#
_symmetry.space_group_name_H-M   'P 1'
#
loop_
_entity.id
_entity.type
_entity.pdbx_description
1 polymer ?
#
loop_
_entity_poly.entity_id
_entity_poly.type
_entity_poly.pdbx_seq_one_letter_code
_entity_poly.pdbx_strand_id
1 'polypeptide(L)'
;AIDIALWDIKGKSIEKPVYKLLGGPVRDKVISYPHVQGMNIPDLLESAKKHIDDGWKFLRWHQLETEPFDKNNNATFDPLKSVEKTIESFEEVRKIFGYDVQICLDVHTRLNPALTIEMCKELEQYKPFFIEDPARSENPNIYRLLRKKISLPLAAGEQWGSKWPFRQVIEEDLIDYARIDLCIVGGLTEALKITHWAETHYIDIVPHNPLGPVSAAACVSLCMASTNIGVQEMPRKPGLIDNKLFPKQIEWDDGYSWCPDVPGLGVDFNIEEAERCAIKPSRSGGNLYRPDGSFTNW
;
A
#
# COMPACT_ATOMS: atom_id res chain seq x y z
N ALA A 1 -9.37 1.63 14.53
CA ALA A 1 -10.22 0.46 14.79
C ALA A 1 -11.64 0.86 15.21
N ILE A 2 -11.83 1.67 16.27
CA ILE A 2 -13.17 2.02 16.82
C ILE A 2 -14.08 2.67 15.78
N ASP A 3 -13.59 3.67 15.05
CA ASP A 3 -14.36 4.36 14.00
C ASP A 3 -14.84 3.40 12.91
N ILE A 4 -13.98 2.49 12.44
CA ILE A 4 -14.32 1.47 11.44
C ILE A 4 -15.43 0.54 11.98
N ALA A 5 -15.33 0.12 13.24
CA ALA A 5 -16.35 -0.70 13.89
C ALA A 5 -17.70 0.04 14.03
N LEU A 6 -17.68 1.34 14.33
CA LEU A 6 -18.89 2.16 14.41
C LEU A 6 -19.58 2.30 13.04
N TRP A 7 -18.81 2.43 11.95
CA TRP A 7 -19.36 2.40 10.59
C TRP A 7 -19.98 1.05 10.23
N ASP A 8 -19.33 -0.06 10.61
CA ASP A 8 -19.88 -1.41 10.42
C ASP A 8 -21.20 -1.61 11.18
N ILE A 9 -21.24 -1.23 12.47
CA ILE A 9 -22.46 -1.27 13.31
C ILE A 9 -23.56 -0.41 12.67
N LYS A 10 -23.22 0.80 12.23
CA LYS A 10 -24.18 1.69 11.57
C LYS A 10 -24.75 1.07 10.32
N GLY A 11 -23.90 0.51 9.46
CA GLY A 11 -24.32 -0.19 8.24
C GLY A 11 -25.27 -1.36 8.55
N LYS A 12 -24.89 -2.19 9.51
CA LYS A 12 -25.72 -3.32 9.96
C LYS A 12 -27.07 -2.87 10.55
N SER A 13 -27.07 -1.79 11.35
CA SER A 13 -28.30 -1.28 12.02
C SER A 13 -29.35 -0.76 11.05
N ILE A 14 -28.97 -0.33 9.85
CA ILE A 14 -29.89 0.19 8.83
C ILE A 14 -29.89 -0.67 7.56
N GLU A 15 -29.33 -1.87 7.65
CA GLU A 15 -29.29 -2.87 6.57
C GLU A 15 -28.68 -2.34 5.26
N LYS A 16 -27.57 -1.58 5.37
CA LYS A 16 -26.84 -1.03 4.21
C LYS A 16 -25.34 -1.32 4.29
N PRO A 17 -24.68 -1.59 3.14
CA PRO A 17 -23.25 -1.64 3.05
C PRO A 17 -22.60 -0.30 3.43
N VAL A 18 -21.41 -0.33 4.03
CA VAL A 18 -20.69 0.89 4.41
C VAL A 18 -20.42 1.80 3.22
N TYR A 19 -20.00 1.28 2.08
CA TYR A 19 -19.73 2.12 0.89
C TYR A 19 -20.97 2.92 0.42
N LYS A 20 -22.19 2.40 0.61
CA LYS A 20 -23.44 3.15 0.31
C LYS A 20 -23.69 4.28 1.32
N LEU A 21 -23.27 4.12 2.57
CA LEU A 21 -23.35 5.18 3.58
C LEU A 21 -22.34 6.30 3.33
N LEU A 22 -21.24 5.98 2.67
CA LEU A 22 -20.22 6.95 2.29
C LEU A 22 -20.56 7.73 1.01
N GLY A 23 -21.70 7.42 0.38
CA GLY A 23 -22.17 8.09 -0.85
C GLY A 23 -21.99 7.29 -2.14
N GLY A 24 -21.43 6.08 -2.06
CA GLY A 24 -21.22 5.20 -3.21
C GLY A 24 -22.40 4.27 -3.56
N PRO A 25 -22.17 3.31 -4.49
CA PRO A 25 -20.93 3.18 -5.20
C PRO A 25 -20.82 4.16 -6.39
N VAL A 26 -19.62 4.70 -6.63
CA VAL A 26 -19.28 5.44 -7.85
C VAL A 26 -18.59 4.53 -8.87
N ARG A 27 -18.25 3.31 -8.46
CA ARG A 27 -17.67 2.24 -9.28
C ARG A 27 -18.08 0.87 -8.74
N ASP A 28 -18.16 -0.12 -9.62
CA ASP A 28 -18.56 -1.48 -9.23
C ASP A 28 -17.41 -2.28 -8.63
N LYS A 29 -16.17 -1.97 -9.04
CA LYS A 29 -14.96 -2.67 -8.61
C LYS A 29 -13.75 -1.73 -8.58
N VAL A 30 -12.77 -2.07 -7.76
CA VAL A 30 -11.55 -1.30 -7.49
C VAL A 30 -10.34 -2.07 -7.98
N ILE A 31 -9.54 -1.47 -8.86
CA ILE A 31 -8.26 -2.06 -9.29
C ILE A 31 -7.32 -2.17 -8.10
N SER A 32 -6.59 -3.29 -8.00
CA SER A 32 -5.75 -3.60 -6.84
C SER A 32 -4.38 -4.09 -7.24
N TYR A 33 -3.40 -3.98 -6.34
CA TYR A 33 -2.07 -4.54 -6.51
C TYR A 33 -1.67 -5.48 -5.36
N PRO A 34 -0.91 -6.57 -5.67
CA PRO A 34 -0.35 -7.47 -4.67
C PRO A 34 1.02 -6.99 -4.20
N HIS A 35 1.52 -7.60 -3.11
CA HIS A 35 2.92 -7.51 -2.74
C HIS A 35 3.73 -8.60 -3.47
N VAL A 36 4.53 -8.20 -4.43
CA VAL A 36 5.50 -9.08 -5.07
C VAL A 36 6.71 -9.21 -4.15
N GLN A 37 7.14 -10.42 -3.91
CA GLN A 37 8.26 -10.71 -3.01
C GLN A 37 9.37 -11.44 -3.77
N GLY A 38 10.61 -11.19 -3.37
CA GLY A 38 11.78 -11.91 -3.87
C GLY A 38 13.00 -11.51 -3.07
N MET A 39 13.86 -12.50 -2.75
CA MET A 39 15.14 -12.26 -2.06
C MET A 39 16.23 -11.77 -3.03
N ASN A 40 15.98 -11.94 -4.31
CA ASN A 40 16.84 -11.55 -5.42
C ASN A 40 15.97 -11.31 -6.66
N ILE A 41 16.57 -10.85 -7.74
CA ILE A 41 15.84 -10.55 -8.98
C ILE A 41 15.18 -11.79 -9.59
N PRO A 42 15.81 -12.97 -9.70
CA PRO A 42 15.13 -14.18 -10.16
C PRO A 42 13.88 -14.54 -9.36
N ASP A 43 13.93 -14.52 -8.04
CA ASP A 43 12.77 -14.78 -7.18
C ASP A 43 11.67 -13.73 -7.38
N LEU A 44 12.05 -12.45 -7.53
CA LEU A 44 11.13 -11.36 -7.83
C LEU A 44 10.40 -11.59 -9.16
N LEU A 45 11.13 -12.00 -10.20
CA LEU A 45 10.56 -12.29 -11.52
C LEU A 45 9.60 -13.47 -11.50
N GLU A 46 9.94 -14.54 -10.78
CA GLU A 46 9.06 -15.70 -10.60
C GLU A 46 7.77 -15.29 -9.87
N SER A 47 7.89 -14.53 -8.78
CA SER A 47 6.77 -14.00 -8.03
C SER A 47 5.92 -13.05 -8.90
N ALA A 48 6.54 -12.14 -9.65
CA ALA A 48 5.86 -11.24 -10.56
C ALA A 48 5.06 -12.00 -11.62
N LYS A 49 5.70 -13.00 -12.26
CA LYS A 49 5.02 -13.86 -13.25
C LYS A 49 3.78 -14.53 -12.66
N LYS A 50 3.89 -15.12 -11.47
CA LYS A 50 2.77 -15.77 -10.80
C LYS A 50 1.61 -14.80 -10.59
N HIS A 51 1.87 -13.57 -10.15
CA HIS A 51 0.82 -12.57 -9.95
C HIS A 51 0.18 -12.14 -11.26
N ILE A 52 0.96 -11.96 -12.34
CA ILE A 52 0.44 -11.66 -13.68
C ILE A 52 -0.44 -12.79 -14.20
N ASP A 53 0.03 -14.04 -14.10
CA ASP A 53 -0.73 -15.24 -14.50
C ASP A 53 -2.03 -15.39 -13.69
N ASP A 54 -2.04 -14.91 -12.45
CA ASP A 54 -3.19 -14.86 -11.55
C ASP A 54 -4.20 -13.73 -11.90
N GLY A 55 -3.87 -12.85 -12.86
CA GLY A 55 -4.73 -11.76 -13.34
C GLY A 55 -4.45 -10.38 -12.76
N TRP A 56 -3.41 -10.19 -11.96
CA TRP A 56 -3.05 -8.87 -11.46
C TRP A 56 -2.52 -7.97 -12.57
N LYS A 57 -2.96 -6.71 -12.58
CA LYS A 57 -2.57 -5.69 -13.59
C LYS A 57 -1.50 -4.74 -13.05
N PHE A 58 -1.28 -4.76 -11.74
CA PHE A 58 -0.30 -3.97 -11.02
C PHE A 58 0.61 -4.88 -10.22
N LEU A 59 1.87 -4.50 -10.08
CA LEU A 59 2.86 -5.14 -9.23
C LEU A 59 3.46 -4.09 -8.30
N ARG A 60 3.74 -4.48 -7.06
CA ARG A 60 4.42 -3.62 -6.10
C ARG A 60 5.45 -4.43 -5.33
N TRP A 61 6.65 -3.92 -5.23
CA TRP A 61 7.67 -4.46 -4.35
C TRP A 61 8.40 -3.36 -3.58
N HIS A 62 9.09 -3.76 -2.52
CA HIS A 62 9.96 -2.88 -1.75
C HIS A 62 11.30 -2.70 -2.45
N GLN A 63 11.96 -1.59 -2.14
CA GLN A 63 13.37 -1.44 -2.44
C GLN A 63 14.16 -2.62 -1.87
N LEU A 64 14.97 -3.27 -2.70
CA LEU A 64 15.62 -4.55 -2.37
C LEU A 64 16.73 -4.36 -1.34
N GLU A 65 16.76 -5.24 -0.35
CA GLU A 65 17.88 -5.37 0.58
C GLU A 65 19.13 -5.89 -0.14
N THR A 66 20.30 -5.52 0.38
CA THR A 66 21.58 -5.98 -0.22
C THR A 66 21.96 -7.38 0.22
N GLU A 67 21.54 -7.77 1.41
CA GLU A 67 21.69 -9.13 1.93
C GLU A 67 20.39 -9.59 2.57
N PRO A 68 20.05 -10.88 2.43
CA PRO A 68 18.79 -11.41 2.96
C PRO A 68 18.79 -11.43 4.51
N PHE A 69 17.60 -11.54 5.08
CA PHE A 69 17.44 -11.69 6.53
C PHE A 69 18.09 -12.96 7.04
N ASP A 70 18.89 -12.81 8.09
CA ASP A 70 19.50 -13.93 8.80
C ASP A 70 18.51 -14.63 9.75
N LYS A 71 18.96 -15.69 10.43
CA LYS A 71 18.16 -16.45 11.41
C LYS A 71 17.64 -15.63 12.61
N ASN A 72 18.24 -14.44 12.86
CA ASN A 72 17.83 -13.52 13.91
C ASN A 72 16.92 -12.39 13.37
N ASN A 73 16.49 -12.50 12.11
CA ASN A 73 15.72 -11.49 11.42
C ASN A 73 16.46 -10.15 11.27
N ASN A 74 17.77 -10.21 10.97
CA ASN A 74 18.60 -9.04 10.65
C ASN A 74 18.99 -9.11 9.17
N ALA A 75 18.98 -7.98 8.49
CA ALA A 75 19.45 -7.84 7.13
C ALA A 75 20.40 -6.64 7.00
N THR A 76 21.27 -6.66 6.01
CA THR A 76 22.13 -5.54 5.66
C THR A 76 21.49 -4.71 4.58
N PHE A 77 21.40 -3.43 4.79
CA PHE A 77 20.94 -2.44 3.85
C PHE A 77 22.05 -1.43 3.51
N ASP A 78 22.66 -1.64 2.36
CA ASP A 78 23.60 -0.68 1.77
C ASP A 78 22.81 0.19 0.77
N PRO A 79 22.58 1.48 1.05
CA PRO A 79 21.74 2.32 0.20
C PRO A 79 22.18 2.40 -1.26
N LEU A 80 23.50 2.43 -1.52
CA LEU A 80 24.01 2.52 -2.90
C LEU A 80 23.72 1.24 -3.68
N LYS A 81 24.09 0.10 -3.11
CA LYS A 81 23.82 -1.21 -3.73
C LYS A 81 22.34 -1.49 -3.85
N SER A 82 21.53 -1.04 -2.89
CA SER A 82 20.09 -1.20 -2.95
C SER A 82 19.48 -0.40 -4.11
N VAL A 83 19.97 0.82 -4.36
CA VAL A 83 19.57 1.62 -5.53
C VAL A 83 19.93 0.89 -6.83
N GLU A 84 21.17 0.40 -6.98
CA GLU A 84 21.60 -0.37 -8.16
C GLU A 84 20.70 -1.59 -8.41
N LYS A 85 20.47 -2.42 -7.39
CA LYS A 85 19.59 -3.59 -7.47
C LYS A 85 18.14 -3.23 -7.82
N THR A 86 17.65 -2.10 -7.30
CA THR A 86 16.29 -1.63 -7.58
C THR A 86 16.16 -1.24 -9.05
N ILE A 87 17.12 -0.51 -9.61
CA ILE A 87 17.14 -0.15 -11.03
C ILE A 87 17.20 -1.41 -11.91
N GLU A 88 18.10 -2.35 -11.59
CA GLU A 88 18.21 -3.64 -12.29
C GLU A 88 16.90 -4.43 -12.24
N SER A 89 16.19 -4.42 -11.10
CA SER A 89 14.90 -5.10 -10.97
C SER A 89 13.84 -4.53 -11.92
N PHE A 90 13.80 -3.21 -12.10
CA PHE A 90 12.90 -2.57 -13.07
C PHE A 90 13.27 -2.90 -14.51
N GLU A 91 14.54 -2.90 -14.84
CA GLU A 91 15.03 -3.26 -16.17
C GLU A 91 14.60 -4.69 -16.53
N GLU A 92 14.87 -5.67 -15.66
CA GLU A 92 14.54 -7.07 -15.93
C GLU A 92 13.01 -7.31 -15.95
N VAL A 93 12.24 -6.67 -15.06
CA VAL A 93 10.77 -6.78 -15.09
C VAL A 93 10.22 -6.18 -16.39
N ARG A 94 10.69 -5.01 -16.84
CA ARG A 94 10.25 -4.38 -18.09
C ARG A 94 10.67 -5.17 -19.32
N LYS A 95 11.83 -5.77 -19.32
CA LYS A 95 12.34 -6.63 -20.39
C LYS A 95 11.47 -7.88 -20.58
N ILE A 96 11.00 -8.49 -19.52
CA ILE A 96 10.24 -9.74 -19.54
C ILE A 96 8.74 -9.49 -19.73
N PHE A 97 8.15 -8.54 -19.01
CA PHE A 97 6.70 -8.33 -18.95
C PHE A 97 6.20 -7.08 -19.70
N GLY A 98 7.13 -6.26 -20.23
CA GLY A 98 6.76 -5.06 -20.97
C GLY A 98 6.10 -3.98 -20.11
N TYR A 99 5.17 -3.22 -20.73
CA TYR A 99 4.52 -2.06 -20.12
C TYR A 99 3.00 -2.25 -19.90
N ASP A 100 2.46 -3.41 -20.20
CA ASP A 100 1.05 -3.71 -19.99
C ASP A 100 0.71 -3.87 -18.50
N VAL A 101 1.72 -4.24 -17.69
CA VAL A 101 1.62 -4.27 -16.22
C VAL A 101 2.18 -2.98 -15.63
N GLN A 102 1.45 -2.41 -14.67
CA GLN A 102 1.89 -1.23 -13.94
C GLN A 102 2.79 -1.61 -12.76
N ILE A 103 3.78 -0.78 -12.46
CA ILE A 103 4.76 -1.06 -11.40
C ILE A 103 4.74 0.06 -10.38
N CYS A 104 4.57 -0.30 -9.12
CA CYS A 104 4.70 0.57 -7.96
C CYS A 104 5.97 0.18 -7.20
N LEU A 105 6.81 1.15 -6.87
CA LEU A 105 7.99 0.95 -6.03
C LEU A 105 7.76 1.56 -4.66
N ASP A 106 7.97 0.78 -3.61
CA ASP A 106 8.01 1.29 -2.25
C ASP A 106 9.46 1.41 -1.75
N VAL A 107 9.90 2.64 -1.52
CA VAL A 107 11.22 2.96 -0.95
C VAL A 107 11.20 2.81 0.57
N HIS A 108 10.01 2.86 1.15
CA HIS A 108 9.78 2.63 2.58
C HIS A 108 10.65 3.50 3.49
N THR A 109 10.81 4.77 3.12
CA THR A 109 11.58 5.81 3.83
C THR A 109 13.08 5.52 4.02
N ARG A 110 13.63 4.51 3.35
CA ARG A 110 14.98 3.98 3.58
C ARG A 110 16.11 4.84 3.00
N LEU A 111 15.81 5.69 2.02
CA LEU A 111 16.80 6.52 1.34
C LEU A 111 16.85 7.95 1.88
N ASN A 112 18.00 8.58 1.72
CA ASN A 112 18.10 10.02 1.84
C ASN A 112 17.65 10.71 0.54
N PRO A 113 17.29 12.00 0.55
CA PRO A 113 16.78 12.69 -0.63
C PRO A 113 17.72 12.69 -1.84
N ALA A 114 19.03 12.68 -1.63
CA ALA A 114 20.00 12.70 -2.72
C ALA A 114 19.95 11.39 -3.53
N LEU A 115 20.02 10.26 -2.83
CA LEU A 115 19.93 8.93 -3.47
C LEU A 115 18.54 8.67 -4.06
N THR A 116 17.48 9.15 -3.40
CA THR A 116 16.12 9.07 -3.94
C THR A 116 16.00 9.78 -5.28
N ILE A 117 16.55 11.01 -5.38
CA ILE A 117 16.51 11.79 -6.63
C ILE A 117 17.32 11.11 -7.73
N GLU A 118 18.48 10.56 -7.39
CA GLU A 118 19.34 9.82 -8.33
C GLU A 118 18.61 8.57 -8.85
N MET A 119 18.10 7.73 -7.96
CA MET A 119 17.33 6.54 -8.32
C MET A 119 16.12 6.88 -9.19
N CYS A 120 15.33 7.88 -8.80
CA CYS A 120 14.13 8.26 -9.56
C CYS A 120 14.44 8.70 -10.99
N LYS A 121 15.57 9.41 -11.22
CA LYS A 121 16.00 9.79 -12.57
C LYS A 121 16.31 8.58 -13.45
N GLU A 122 16.99 7.57 -12.89
CA GLU A 122 17.28 6.33 -13.61
C GLU A 122 16.00 5.52 -13.87
N LEU A 123 15.02 5.59 -12.97
CA LEU A 123 13.76 4.88 -13.12
C LEU A 123 12.78 5.53 -14.11
N GLU A 124 12.95 6.79 -14.51
CA GLU A 124 12.06 7.49 -15.44
C GLU A 124 11.81 6.70 -16.73
N GLN A 125 12.85 6.09 -17.29
CA GLN A 125 12.77 5.29 -18.52
C GLN A 125 11.88 4.06 -18.39
N TYR A 126 11.73 3.51 -17.18
CA TYR A 126 10.92 2.32 -16.89
C TYR A 126 9.46 2.65 -16.54
N LYS A 127 9.12 3.94 -16.42
CA LYS A 127 7.76 4.44 -16.20
C LYS A 127 7.05 3.73 -15.03
N PRO A 128 7.55 3.83 -13.79
CA PRO A 128 6.79 3.37 -12.62
C PRO A 128 5.47 4.13 -12.50
N PHE A 129 4.43 3.47 -12.00
CA PHE A 129 3.14 4.08 -11.73
C PHE A 129 3.25 5.11 -10.63
N PHE A 130 4.00 4.79 -9.56
CA PHE A 130 4.43 5.74 -8.54
C PHE A 130 5.69 5.26 -7.81
N ILE A 131 6.33 6.20 -7.12
CA ILE A 131 7.37 5.96 -6.11
C ILE A 131 6.77 6.28 -4.74
N GLU A 132 6.65 5.28 -3.89
CA GLU A 132 6.06 5.35 -2.57
C GLU A 132 7.12 5.62 -1.50
N ASP A 133 6.75 6.46 -0.53
CA ASP A 133 7.55 6.85 0.64
C ASP A 133 9.04 7.09 0.33
N PRO A 134 9.32 8.00 -0.63
CA PRO A 134 10.67 8.22 -1.16
C PRO A 134 11.65 8.80 -0.15
N ALA A 135 11.18 9.31 0.99
CA ALA A 135 11.98 9.87 2.07
C ALA A 135 11.24 9.74 3.40
N ARG A 136 11.94 10.04 4.50
CA ARG A 136 11.37 9.99 5.85
C ARG A 136 10.14 10.87 6.00
N SER A 137 9.08 10.29 6.56
CA SER A 137 7.75 10.91 6.68
C SER A 137 7.62 11.92 7.80
N GLU A 138 8.58 11.99 8.74
CA GLU A 138 8.55 12.91 9.88
C GLU A 138 8.69 14.38 9.46
N ASN A 139 9.23 14.64 8.28
CA ASN A 139 9.39 15.99 7.76
C ASN A 139 8.76 16.14 6.36
N PRO A 140 7.46 16.42 6.27
CA PRO A 140 6.79 16.62 4.97
C PRO A 140 7.38 17.73 4.10
N ASN A 141 8.16 18.68 4.67
CA ASN A 141 8.85 19.71 3.89
C ASN A 141 9.81 19.17 2.84
N ILE A 142 10.31 17.92 3.04
CA ILE A 142 11.23 17.30 2.09
C ILE A 142 10.59 17.10 0.72
N TYR A 143 9.29 16.89 0.66
CA TYR A 143 8.55 16.73 -0.60
C TYR A 143 8.64 17.96 -1.51
N ARG A 144 8.85 19.17 -0.97
CA ARG A 144 9.13 20.38 -1.77
C ARG A 144 10.44 20.26 -2.56
N LEU A 145 11.45 19.62 -1.98
CA LEU A 145 12.71 19.35 -2.69
C LEU A 145 12.52 18.24 -3.72
N LEU A 146 11.88 17.14 -3.31
CA LEU A 146 11.66 15.98 -4.18
C LEU A 146 10.83 16.37 -5.41
N ARG A 147 9.70 17.05 -5.21
CA ARG A 147 8.82 17.49 -6.32
C ARG A 147 9.53 18.39 -7.34
N LYS A 148 10.49 19.20 -6.91
CA LYS A 148 11.29 20.03 -7.83
C LYS A 148 12.32 19.26 -8.66
N LYS A 149 12.65 18.03 -8.27
CA LYS A 149 13.76 17.24 -8.83
C LYS A 149 13.34 15.91 -9.45
N ILE A 150 12.14 15.44 -9.11
CA ILE A 150 11.58 14.16 -9.54
C ILE A 150 10.36 14.43 -10.38
N SER A 151 10.34 13.90 -11.62
CA SER A 151 9.21 13.98 -12.55
C SER A 151 8.22 12.82 -12.36
N LEU A 152 8.66 11.72 -11.73
CA LEU A 152 7.82 10.55 -11.48
C LEU A 152 6.71 10.86 -10.47
N PRO A 153 5.55 10.21 -10.59
CA PRO A 153 4.49 10.33 -9.59
C PRO A 153 4.96 9.86 -8.21
N LEU A 154 4.62 10.64 -7.18
CA LEU A 154 4.98 10.37 -5.79
C LEU A 154 3.75 9.95 -4.98
N ALA A 155 3.91 8.92 -4.16
CA ALA A 155 2.91 8.44 -3.22
C ALA A 155 3.44 8.53 -1.79
N ALA A 156 2.63 9.03 -0.84
CA ALA A 156 3.05 9.14 0.55
C ALA A 156 1.88 9.23 1.52
N GLY A 157 2.13 8.86 2.78
CA GLY A 157 1.17 9.15 3.84
C GLY A 157 0.84 7.99 4.77
N GLU A 158 1.30 6.77 4.52
CA GLU A 158 0.96 5.59 5.33
C GLU A 158 1.33 5.72 6.81
N GLN A 159 2.37 6.50 7.11
CA GLN A 159 2.85 6.72 8.48
C GLN A 159 2.21 7.94 9.17
N TRP A 160 1.35 8.71 8.47
CA TRP A 160 0.76 9.91 9.05
C TRP A 160 -0.52 9.59 9.83
N GLY A 161 -0.46 9.81 11.14
CA GLY A 161 -1.53 9.46 12.09
C GLY A 161 -2.73 10.40 12.11
N SER A 162 -2.83 11.37 11.20
CA SER A 162 -3.95 12.31 11.11
C SER A 162 -3.92 13.10 9.79
N LYS A 163 -4.98 13.88 9.51
CA LYS A 163 -5.04 14.74 8.34
C LYS A 163 -4.01 15.90 8.32
N TRP A 164 -3.44 16.26 9.49
CA TRP A 164 -2.60 17.44 9.57
C TRP A 164 -1.29 17.37 8.80
N PRO A 165 -0.54 16.25 8.78
CA PRO A 165 0.61 16.10 7.91
C PRO A 165 0.25 16.11 6.40
N PHE A 166 -0.93 15.58 6.04
CA PHE A 166 -1.43 15.62 4.66
C PHE A 166 -1.68 17.05 4.16
N ARG A 167 -2.03 17.96 5.07
CA ARG A 167 -2.33 19.35 4.72
C ARG A 167 -1.30 19.97 3.79
N GLN A 168 -0.03 19.93 4.19
CA GLN A 168 1.03 20.57 3.45
C GLN A 168 1.22 19.94 2.06
N VAL A 169 1.24 18.61 1.98
CA VAL A 169 1.52 17.92 0.72
C VAL A 169 0.37 18.00 -0.26
N ILE A 170 -0.87 18.16 0.23
CA ILE A 170 -2.04 18.38 -0.60
C ILE A 170 -2.10 19.85 -1.07
N GLU A 171 -2.08 20.83 -0.14
CA GLU A 171 -2.22 22.25 -0.48
C GLU A 171 -1.10 22.81 -1.38
N GLU A 172 0.06 22.15 -1.41
CA GLU A 172 1.20 22.53 -2.24
C GLU A 172 1.42 21.59 -3.43
N ASP A 173 0.49 20.68 -3.70
CA ASP A 173 0.53 19.71 -4.83
C ASP A 173 1.86 18.91 -4.87
N LEU A 174 2.34 18.44 -3.70
CA LEU A 174 3.65 17.81 -3.57
C LEU A 174 3.65 16.30 -3.84
N ILE A 175 2.48 15.67 -3.82
CA ILE A 175 2.28 14.25 -4.11
C ILE A 175 1.20 14.07 -5.17
N ASP A 176 1.19 12.93 -5.83
CA ASP A 176 0.17 12.55 -6.80
C ASP A 176 -0.83 11.55 -6.22
N TYR A 177 -0.37 10.79 -5.21
CA TYR A 177 -1.15 9.76 -4.55
C TYR A 177 -1.05 9.88 -3.03
N ALA A 178 -2.20 9.92 -2.33
CA ALA A 178 -2.27 9.92 -0.89
C ALA A 178 -2.42 8.50 -0.35
N ARG A 179 -1.38 8.00 0.34
CA ARG A 179 -1.32 6.68 0.99
C ARG A 179 -1.99 6.74 2.36
N ILE A 180 -3.31 6.70 2.41
CA ILE A 180 -4.07 6.85 3.67
C ILE A 180 -4.18 5.47 4.35
N ASP A 181 -3.58 5.28 5.52
CA ASP A 181 -3.85 4.12 6.37
C ASP A 181 -5.04 4.38 7.30
N LEU A 182 -6.15 3.68 7.06
CA LEU A 182 -7.38 3.86 7.83
C LEU A 182 -7.23 3.45 9.30
N CYS A 183 -6.31 2.54 9.61
CA CYS A 183 -6.07 2.09 10.98
C CYS A 183 -5.21 3.08 11.78
N ILE A 184 -4.37 3.85 11.08
CA ILE A 184 -3.44 4.83 11.65
C ILE A 184 -4.08 6.23 11.70
N VAL A 185 -4.72 6.67 10.60
CA VAL A 185 -5.23 8.04 10.44
C VAL A 185 -6.46 8.36 11.30
N GLY A 186 -7.12 7.35 11.87
CA GLY A 186 -8.30 7.53 12.73
C GLY A 186 -9.60 6.94 12.17
N GLY A 187 -9.52 6.12 11.11
CA GLY A 187 -10.64 5.41 10.52
C GLY A 187 -11.24 6.07 9.28
N LEU A 188 -12.40 5.58 8.87
CA LEU A 188 -13.11 6.04 7.67
C LEU A 188 -13.52 7.52 7.76
N THR A 189 -13.96 7.98 8.93
CA THR A 189 -14.40 9.36 9.13
C THR A 189 -13.29 10.38 8.87
N GLU A 190 -12.07 10.08 9.29
CA GLU A 190 -10.93 10.98 9.07
C GLU A 190 -10.35 10.79 7.66
N ALA A 191 -10.32 9.55 7.15
CA ALA A 191 -9.87 9.24 5.80
C ALA A 191 -10.73 9.96 4.73
N LEU A 192 -12.06 10.02 4.89
CA LEU A 192 -12.96 10.75 4.00
C LEU A 192 -12.59 12.24 3.86
N LYS A 193 -12.22 12.89 4.97
CA LYS A 193 -11.82 14.31 4.95
C LYS A 193 -10.58 14.51 4.09
N ILE A 194 -9.60 13.61 4.21
CA ILE A 194 -8.37 13.66 3.40
C ILE A 194 -8.70 13.36 1.94
N THR A 195 -9.53 12.35 1.67
CA THR A 195 -9.96 11.95 0.33
C THR A 195 -10.63 13.11 -0.42
N HIS A 196 -11.61 13.78 0.20
CA HIS A 196 -12.32 14.90 -0.42
C HIS A 196 -11.43 16.15 -0.56
N TRP A 197 -10.45 16.31 0.32
CA TRP A 197 -9.48 17.38 0.20
C TRP A 197 -8.52 17.11 -0.97
N ALA A 198 -7.97 15.91 -1.06
CA ALA A 198 -7.11 15.47 -2.14
C ALA A 198 -7.78 15.59 -3.53
N GLU A 199 -9.09 15.28 -3.61
CA GLU A 199 -9.87 15.41 -4.85
C GLU A 199 -9.80 16.80 -5.45
N THR A 200 -9.85 17.85 -4.63
CA THR A 200 -9.80 19.26 -5.10
C THR A 200 -8.43 19.67 -5.65
N HIS A 201 -7.41 18.85 -5.40
CA HIS A 201 -6.03 19.03 -5.85
C HIS A 201 -5.61 18.01 -6.92
N TYR A 202 -6.57 17.24 -7.50
CA TYR A 202 -6.30 16.18 -8.47
C TYR A 202 -5.35 15.09 -7.94
N ILE A 203 -5.32 14.90 -6.62
CA ILE A 203 -4.55 13.85 -5.95
C ILE A 203 -5.47 12.65 -5.75
N ASP A 204 -5.08 11.51 -6.31
CA ASP A 204 -5.79 10.26 -6.09
C ASP A 204 -5.41 9.62 -4.75
N ILE A 205 -6.33 8.85 -4.17
CA ILE A 205 -6.00 8.05 -2.99
C ILE A 205 -5.56 6.64 -3.40
N VAL A 206 -4.59 6.13 -2.66
CA VAL A 206 -4.10 4.75 -2.71
C VAL A 206 -4.04 4.24 -1.28
N PRO A 207 -5.17 3.80 -0.69
CA PRO A 207 -5.21 3.43 0.72
C PRO A 207 -4.20 2.35 1.07
N HIS A 208 -3.39 2.61 2.11
CA HIS A 208 -2.43 1.67 2.66
C HIS A 208 -3.15 0.55 3.41
N ASN A 209 -2.88 -0.71 3.07
CA ASN A 209 -3.54 -1.86 3.66
C ASN A 209 -2.64 -3.12 3.68
N PRO A 210 -1.59 -3.18 4.47
CA PRO A 210 -0.77 -4.38 4.64
C PRO A 210 -1.41 -5.40 5.61
N LEU A 211 -2.61 -5.08 6.11
CA LEU A 211 -3.27 -5.76 7.23
C LEU A 211 -4.23 -6.87 6.76
N GLY A 212 -5.29 -7.07 7.52
CA GLY A 212 -6.21 -8.18 7.35
C GLY A 212 -7.54 -7.82 6.66
N PRO A 213 -8.50 -8.77 6.61
CA PRO A 213 -9.74 -8.62 5.87
C PRO A 213 -10.63 -7.45 6.29
N VAL A 214 -10.65 -7.08 7.56
CA VAL A 214 -11.46 -5.95 8.06
C VAL A 214 -10.93 -4.62 7.56
N SER A 215 -9.61 -4.42 7.59
CA SER A 215 -8.96 -3.24 7.02
C SER A 215 -9.15 -3.18 5.51
N ALA A 216 -8.99 -4.31 4.82
CA ALA A 216 -9.22 -4.41 3.38
C ALA A 216 -10.65 -3.99 3.00
N ALA A 217 -11.66 -4.48 3.70
CA ALA A 217 -13.05 -4.11 3.45
C ALA A 217 -13.34 -2.62 3.71
N ALA A 218 -12.73 -2.03 4.73
CA ALA A 218 -12.83 -0.60 4.99
C ALA A 218 -12.19 0.24 3.87
N CYS A 219 -10.99 -0.14 3.41
CA CYS A 219 -10.28 0.52 2.31
C CYS A 219 -11.06 0.40 1.00
N VAL A 220 -11.54 -0.80 0.65
CA VAL A 220 -12.33 -1.01 -0.57
C VAL A 220 -13.67 -0.26 -0.50
N SER A 221 -14.31 -0.19 0.69
CA SER A 221 -15.52 0.62 0.88
C SER A 221 -15.28 2.11 0.61
N LEU A 222 -14.15 2.64 1.08
CA LEU A 222 -13.72 4.01 0.79
C LEU A 222 -13.51 4.20 -0.72
N CYS A 223 -12.78 3.29 -1.36
CA CYS A 223 -12.50 3.34 -2.79
C CYS A 223 -13.77 3.24 -3.66
N MET A 224 -14.73 2.39 -3.29
CA MET A 224 -16.00 2.27 -4.01
C MET A 224 -16.87 3.54 -3.89
N ALA A 225 -16.67 4.34 -2.86
CA ALA A 225 -17.43 5.56 -2.61
C ALA A 225 -16.72 6.84 -3.11
N SER A 226 -15.46 6.77 -3.50
CA SER A 226 -14.64 7.95 -3.86
C SER A 226 -14.36 8.00 -5.36
N THR A 227 -14.35 9.19 -5.95
CA THR A 227 -14.09 9.41 -7.38
C THR A 227 -12.59 9.35 -7.71
N ASN A 228 -11.75 9.87 -6.83
CA ASN A 228 -10.30 10.02 -6.98
C ASN A 228 -9.52 8.82 -6.41
N ILE A 229 -9.49 7.73 -7.17
CA ILE A 229 -8.80 6.50 -6.79
C ILE A 229 -7.72 6.17 -7.82
N GLY A 230 -6.49 5.95 -7.35
CA GLY A 230 -5.42 5.38 -8.15
C GLY A 230 -5.53 3.86 -8.21
N VAL A 231 -5.10 3.20 -7.16
CA VAL A 231 -5.14 1.73 -7.03
C VAL A 231 -5.24 1.33 -5.55
N GLN A 232 -5.85 0.18 -5.23
CA GLN A 232 -5.95 -0.32 -3.86
C GLN A 232 -4.84 -1.31 -3.53
N GLU A 233 -4.16 -1.11 -2.43
CA GLU A 233 -3.23 -2.09 -1.88
C GLU A 233 -3.97 -3.32 -1.37
N MET A 234 -3.58 -4.50 -1.89
CA MET A 234 -4.14 -5.79 -1.54
C MET A 234 -3.01 -6.83 -1.52
N PRO A 235 -2.28 -7.00 -0.40
CA PRO A 235 -1.05 -7.81 -0.34
C PRO A 235 -1.19 -9.21 -0.90
N ARG A 236 -2.40 -9.76 -0.86
CA ARG A 236 -2.78 -11.09 -1.34
C ARG A 236 -4.25 -11.13 -1.71
N LYS A 237 -4.65 -12.12 -2.49
CA LYS A 237 -6.07 -12.35 -2.80
C LYS A 237 -6.88 -12.54 -1.52
N PRO A 238 -8.08 -11.94 -1.41
CA PRO A 238 -9.04 -12.30 -0.36
C PRO A 238 -9.28 -13.81 -0.31
N GLY A 239 -9.53 -14.34 0.87
CA GLY A 239 -9.74 -15.77 1.07
C GLY A 239 -8.48 -16.61 1.21
N LEU A 240 -7.28 -16.07 0.95
CA LEU A 240 -6.01 -16.76 1.24
C LEU A 240 -5.59 -16.67 2.71
N ILE A 241 -6.16 -15.70 3.47
CA ILE A 241 -6.00 -15.64 4.92
C ILE A 241 -7.18 -16.40 5.51
N ASP A 242 -6.86 -17.34 6.35
CA ASP A 242 -7.73 -18.13 7.22
C ASP A 242 -9.26 -17.94 7.03
N ASN A 243 -9.84 -18.68 6.07
CA ASN A 243 -11.28 -18.65 5.78
C ASN A 243 -12.14 -19.17 6.94
N LYS A 244 -11.55 -19.85 7.95
CA LYS A 244 -12.28 -20.26 9.15
C LYS A 244 -12.42 -19.10 10.10
N LEU A 245 -11.39 -18.24 10.19
CA LEU A 245 -11.41 -17.05 11.03
C LEU A 245 -12.25 -15.92 10.40
N PHE A 246 -12.16 -15.75 9.07
CA PHE A 246 -12.92 -14.77 8.29
C PHE A 246 -13.72 -15.48 7.19
N PRO A 247 -14.88 -16.08 7.52
CA PRO A 247 -15.65 -16.89 6.56
C PRO A 247 -16.26 -16.07 5.43
N LYS A 248 -16.47 -14.77 5.64
CA LYS A 248 -16.84 -13.81 4.58
C LYS A 248 -15.82 -12.68 4.54
N GLN A 249 -15.43 -12.30 3.34
CA GLN A 249 -14.47 -11.25 3.05
C GLN A 249 -14.94 -10.49 1.80
N ILE A 250 -14.21 -9.43 1.44
CA ILE A 250 -14.37 -8.78 0.14
C ILE A 250 -14.12 -9.78 -0.99
N GLU A 251 -14.66 -9.49 -2.14
CA GLU A 251 -14.50 -10.31 -3.34
C GLU A 251 -13.35 -9.78 -4.20
N TRP A 252 -12.76 -10.67 -5.01
CA TRP A 252 -11.65 -10.34 -5.90
C TRP A 252 -11.73 -11.21 -7.17
N ASP A 253 -11.51 -10.59 -8.33
CA ASP A 253 -11.36 -11.27 -9.60
C ASP A 253 -10.56 -10.42 -10.59
N ASP A 254 -9.68 -11.06 -11.35
CA ASP A 254 -8.88 -10.47 -12.43
C ASP A 254 -8.25 -9.10 -12.09
N GLY A 255 -7.64 -8.98 -10.90
CA GLY A 255 -6.98 -7.75 -10.45
C GLY A 255 -7.89 -6.72 -9.79
N TYR A 256 -9.19 -6.99 -9.68
CA TYR A 256 -10.16 -6.08 -9.08
C TYR A 256 -10.76 -6.65 -7.80
N SER A 257 -11.03 -5.77 -6.85
CA SER A 257 -11.71 -6.09 -5.59
C SER A 257 -12.97 -5.26 -5.40
N TRP A 258 -13.96 -5.79 -4.66
CA TRP A 258 -15.18 -5.07 -4.30
C TRP A 258 -15.78 -5.60 -2.98
N CYS A 259 -16.53 -4.76 -2.32
CA CYS A 259 -17.32 -5.17 -1.16
C CYS A 259 -18.63 -5.80 -1.63
N PRO A 260 -19.05 -6.93 -1.05
CA PRO A 260 -20.36 -7.51 -1.34
C PRO A 260 -21.50 -6.56 -0.94
N ASP A 261 -22.66 -6.67 -1.62
CA ASP A 261 -23.85 -5.86 -1.31
C ASP A 261 -24.60 -6.41 -0.09
N VAL A 262 -23.95 -6.39 1.06
CA VAL A 262 -24.50 -6.84 2.36
C VAL A 262 -24.30 -5.78 3.43
N PRO A 263 -25.11 -5.78 4.51
CA PRO A 263 -24.98 -4.79 5.58
C PRO A 263 -23.59 -4.74 6.24
N GLY A 264 -23.14 -3.53 6.56
CA GLY A 264 -21.83 -3.28 7.17
C GLY A 264 -20.68 -3.33 6.20
N LEU A 265 -19.51 -3.80 6.63
CA LEU A 265 -18.30 -3.97 5.83
C LEU A 265 -18.31 -5.23 4.94
N GLY A 266 -19.24 -6.14 5.15
CA GLY A 266 -19.27 -7.41 4.41
C GLY A 266 -18.23 -8.42 4.85
N VAL A 267 -17.68 -8.27 6.07
CA VAL A 267 -16.73 -9.19 6.67
C VAL A 267 -17.35 -9.85 7.89
N ASP A 268 -17.27 -11.18 7.98
CA ASP A 268 -17.64 -11.94 9.17
C ASP A 268 -16.37 -12.39 9.88
N PHE A 269 -16.42 -12.36 11.23
CA PHE A 269 -15.35 -12.81 12.10
C PHE A 269 -15.85 -13.94 13.00
N ASN A 270 -15.17 -15.08 12.97
CA ASN A 270 -15.51 -16.25 13.78
C ASN A 270 -14.76 -16.20 15.12
N ILE A 271 -15.47 -15.79 16.17
CA ILE A 271 -14.93 -15.66 17.53
C ILE A 271 -14.49 -17.02 18.10
N GLU A 272 -15.25 -18.09 17.85
CA GLU A 272 -14.92 -19.43 18.34
C GLU A 272 -13.60 -19.95 17.73
N GLU A 273 -13.37 -19.68 16.45
CA GLU A 273 -12.12 -20.04 15.81
C GLU A 273 -10.97 -19.16 16.30
N ALA A 274 -11.20 -17.87 16.55
CA ALA A 274 -10.21 -16.98 17.13
C ALA A 274 -9.73 -17.43 18.51
N GLU A 275 -10.64 -17.92 19.36
CA GLU A 275 -10.32 -18.47 20.68
C GLU A 275 -9.47 -19.75 20.60
N ARG A 276 -9.57 -20.50 19.50
CA ARG A 276 -8.72 -21.69 19.24
C ARG A 276 -7.35 -21.33 18.70
N CYS A 277 -7.21 -20.15 18.10
CA CYS A 277 -5.95 -19.70 17.53
C CYS A 277 -5.02 -19.20 18.65
N ALA A 278 -3.96 -19.93 18.95
CA ALA A 278 -2.93 -19.48 19.87
C ALA A 278 -2.22 -18.24 19.30
N ILE A 279 -2.27 -17.12 20.02
CA ILE A 279 -1.46 -15.94 19.69
C ILE A 279 0.02 -16.32 19.92
N LYS A 280 0.77 -16.46 18.83
CA LYS A 280 2.23 -16.53 18.92
C LYS A 280 2.77 -15.11 18.81
N PRO A 281 3.39 -14.57 19.87
CA PRO A 281 4.10 -13.30 19.74
C PRO A 281 5.15 -13.44 18.63
N SER A 282 4.96 -12.75 17.54
CA SER A 282 5.99 -12.59 16.52
C SER A 282 6.57 -11.19 16.64
N ARG A 283 7.88 -11.07 16.55
CA ARG A 283 8.49 -9.78 16.28
C ARG A 283 8.10 -9.43 14.83
N SER A 284 7.27 -8.42 14.67
CA SER A 284 6.99 -7.86 13.36
C SER A 284 8.17 -6.99 12.94
N GLY A 285 8.61 -7.13 11.72
CA GLY A 285 9.72 -6.40 11.14
C GLY A 285 11.09 -7.03 11.47
N GLY A 286 11.99 -6.93 10.51
CA GLY A 286 13.40 -7.27 10.69
C GLY A 286 14.19 -6.06 11.17
N ASN A 287 15.39 -6.29 11.69
CA ASN A 287 16.32 -5.20 11.94
C ASN A 287 17.18 -4.99 10.70
N LEU A 288 17.24 -3.76 10.22
CA LEU A 288 18.12 -3.37 9.14
C LEU A 288 19.37 -2.67 9.70
N TYR A 289 20.52 -3.13 9.25
CA TYR A 289 21.80 -2.55 9.60
C TYR A 289 22.51 -2.06 8.34
N ARG A 290 23.30 -1.02 8.49
CA ARG A 290 24.26 -0.62 7.46
C ARG A 290 25.46 -1.57 7.47
N PRO A 291 26.31 -1.57 6.42
CA PRO A 291 27.52 -2.40 6.39
C PRO A 291 28.49 -2.18 7.56
N ASP A 292 28.47 -1.00 8.19
CA ASP A 292 29.26 -0.66 9.37
C ASP A 292 28.63 -1.11 10.69
N GLY A 293 27.49 -1.80 10.66
CA GLY A 293 26.76 -2.30 11.82
C GLY A 293 25.82 -1.27 12.48
N SER A 294 25.74 -0.05 11.96
CA SER A 294 24.77 0.94 12.47
C SER A 294 23.35 0.60 12.04
N PHE A 295 22.36 0.97 12.87
CA PHE A 295 20.95 0.84 12.53
C PHE A 295 20.56 1.76 11.38
N THR A 296 19.64 1.29 10.55
CA THR A 296 18.94 2.10 9.56
C THR A 296 17.42 1.92 9.68
N ASN A 297 16.66 2.65 8.89
CA ASN A 297 15.19 2.46 8.79
C ASN A 297 14.86 1.08 8.24
N TRP A 298 13.81 0.53 8.77
CA TRP A 298 13.22 -0.70 8.26
C TRP A 298 12.20 -0.42 7.15
#